data_ba60f413aa27755ba13071454317ca74
#
_entry.id   ba60f413aa27755ba13071454317ca74
#
_cell.length_a   1.000
_cell.length_b   1.000
_cell.length_c   1.000
_cell.angle_alpha   90.00
_cell.angle_beta   90.00
_cell.angle_gamma   90.00
#
_symmetry.space_group_name_H-M   'P 1'
#
loop_
_entity.id
_entity.type
_entity.pdbx_description
1 polymer ?
#
loop_
_entity_poly.entity_id
_entity_poly.type
_entity_poly.pdbx_seq_one_letter_code
_entity_poly.pdbx_strand_id
1 'polypeptide(L)'
;MAKSTAPLMDSTNETLYREIYQSLNQNADYFEQKIKVIKTKKIDGKQKFDKDNNPVVNEFGEFERWDDSYVVTFVALNSGGEHTTRITQEQYLDLKEDEVYVASGKIEYRLYKDAYNSTPVVVFNKFVPAIDSFVTAMLKMESIKNGSNAWKIGAKT
;
A
#
# COMPACT_ATOMS: atom_id res chain seq x y z
N MET A 1 5.47 -41.41 33.80
CA MET A 1 5.27 -40.66 32.55
C MET A 1 4.11 -39.68 32.76
N ALA A 2 4.42 -38.45 33.00
CA ALA A 2 3.42 -37.38 33.14
C ALA A 2 2.93 -36.97 31.75
N LYS A 3 1.66 -37.24 31.45
CA LYS A 3 1.01 -36.69 30.27
C LYS A 3 0.83 -35.19 30.50
N SER A 4 1.61 -34.39 29.77
CA SER A 4 1.37 -32.96 29.64
C SER A 4 0.02 -32.78 28.95
N THR A 5 -1.01 -32.47 29.71
CA THR A 5 -2.29 -32.00 29.20
C THR A 5 -2.07 -30.52 28.81
N ALA A 6 -1.85 -30.30 27.51
CA ALA A 6 -1.96 -28.94 26.97
C ALA A 6 -3.38 -28.41 27.29
N PRO A 7 -3.53 -27.19 27.78
CA PRO A 7 -4.85 -26.62 28.02
C PRO A 7 -5.65 -26.66 26.73
N LEU A 8 -6.87 -27.23 26.79
CA LEU A 8 -7.85 -27.15 25.72
C LEU A 8 -8.13 -25.68 25.48
N MET A 9 -7.57 -25.11 24.42
CA MET A 9 -7.94 -23.78 23.98
C MET A 9 -9.40 -23.81 23.60
N ASP A 10 -10.17 -22.92 24.19
CA ASP A 10 -11.56 -22.71 23.83
C ASP A 10 -11.62 -22.35 22.33
N SER A 11 -12.55 -22.92 21.59
CA SER A 11 -12.66 -22.75 20.12
C SER A 11 -12.69 -21.28 19.69
N THR A 12 -13.21 -20.42 20.54
CA THR A 12 -13.23 -18.95 20.34
C THR A 12 -11.81 -18.35 20.37
N ASN A 13 -11.00 -18.80 21.32
CA ASN A 13 -9.61 -18.33 21.45
C ASN A 13 -8.72 -18.85 20.31
N GLU A 14 -8.97 -20.05 19.82
CA GLU A 14 -8.25 -20.62 18.67
C GLU A 14 -8.55 -19.84 17.38
N THR A 15 -9.80 -19.47 17.17
CA THR A 15 -10.21 -18.65 16.02
C THR A 15 -9.56 -17.27 16.08
N LEU A 16 -9.61 -16.61 17.24
CA LEU A 16 -8.99 -15.29 17.44
C LEU A 16 -7.47 -15.36 17.25
N TYR A 17 -6.82 -16.39 17.79
CA TYR A 17 -5.37 -16.60 17.60
C TYR A 17 -5.03 -16.78 16.12
N ARG A 18 -5.81 -17.53 15.38
CA ARG A 18 -5.61 -17.75 13.94
C ARG A 18 -5.77 -16.45 13.15
N GLU A 19 -6.79 -15.65 13.46
CA GLU A 19 -7.02 -14.36 12.82
C GLU A 19 -5.87 -13.37 13.09
N ILE A 20 -5.42 -13.28 14.34
CA ILE A 20 -4.27 -12.45 14.72
C ILE A 20 -3.01 -12.93 14.00
N TYR A 21 -2.75 -14.23 13.99
CA TYR A 21 -1.58 -14.80 13.31
C TYR A 21 -1.59 -14.55 11.80
N GLN A 22 -2.74 -14.70 11.17
CA GLN A 22 -2.91 -14.38 9.75
C GLN A 22 -2.70 -12.90 9.49
N SER A 23 -3.26 -12.03 10.31
CA SER A 23 -3.09 -10.59 10.19
C SER A 23 -1.62 -10.16 10.33
N LEU A 24 -0.91 -10.72 11.31
CA LEU A 24 0.51 -10.42 11.51
C LEU A 24 1.38 -10.90 10.35
N ASN A 25 1.10 -12.09 9.79
CA ASN A 25 1.90 -12.63 8.69
C ASN A 25 1.55 -12.03 7.34
N GLN A 26 0.28 -11.68 7.11
CA GLN A 26 -0.15 -11.07 5.85
C GLN A 26 0.30 -9.61 5.72
N ASN A 27 0.49 -8.93 6.85
CA ASN A 27 0.85 -7.51 6.89
C ASN A 27 2.32 -7.27 7.25
N ALA A 28 3.16 -8.31 7.28
CA ALA A 28 4.56 -8.18 7.69
C ALA A 28 5.34 -7.14 6.85
N ASP A 29 4.99 -7.00 5.58
CA ASP A 29 5.62 -6.05 4.65
C ASP A 29 4.71 -4.86 4.29
N TYR A 30 3.56 -4.74 4.95
CA TYR A 30 2.62 -3.65 4.73
C TYR A 30 3.01 -2.42 5.55
N PHE A 31 2.90 -1.27 4.95
CA PHE A 31 3.09 0.00 5.63
C PHE A 31 1.99 1.00 5.27
N GLU A 32 1.79 1.96 6.18
CA GLU A 32 0.95 3.11 5.97
C GLU A 32 1.71 4.36 6.37
N GLN A 33 1.68 5.37 5.54
CA GLN A 33 2.43 6.60 5.74
C GLN A 33 1.66 7.81 5.27
N LYS A 34 1.71 8.91 6.05
CA LYS A 34 1.28 10.23 5.58
C LYS A 34 2.35 10.83 4.68
N ILE A 35 1.94 11.20 3.50
CA ILE A 35 2.79 11.84 2.50
C ILE A 35 2.15 13.12 1.98
N LYS A 36 2.99 14.11 1.62
CA LYS A 36 2.57 15.23 0.81
C LYS A 36 3.09 15.02 -0.61
N VAL A 37 2.20 15.01 -1.59
CA VAL A 37 2.58 14.92 -3.00
C VAL A 37 3.17 16.26 -3.44
N ILE A 38 4.37 16.22 -3.98
CA ILE A 38 5.05 17.41 -4.51
C ILE A 38 4.75 17.57 -5.98
N LYS A 39 4.93 16.49 -6.75
CA LYS A 39 4.59 16.47 -8.17
C LYS A 39 4.36 15.05 -8.66
N THR A 40 3.60 14.96 -9.73
CA THR A 40 3.47 13.76 -10.53
C THR A 40 4.06 13.96 -11.92
N LYS A 41 4.62 12.94 -12.51
CA LYS A 41 5.22 13.02 -13.84
C LYS A 41 4.94 11.77 -14.65
N LYS A 42 4.52 11.98 -15.89
CA LYS A 42 4.50 10.96 -16.93
C LYS A 42 5.87 10.94 -17.61
N ILE A 43 6.39 9.76 -17.87
CA ILE A 43 7.64 9.52 -18.60
C ILE A 43 7.27 8.70 -19.82
N ASP A 44 7.40 9.29 -20.99
CA ASP A 44 7.08 8.63 -22.25
C ASP A 44 8.01 7.44 -22.48
N GLY A 45 7.42 6.34 -22.95
CA GLY A 45 8.16 5.14 -23.28
C GLY A 45 9.19 5.39 -24.37
N LYS A 46 10.41 4.91 -24.15
CA LYS A 46 11.49 4.99 -25.13
C LYS A 46 11.26 3.98 -26.23
N GLN A 47 11.83 4.26 -27.41
CA GLN A 47 11.87 3.31 -28.52
C GLN A 47 12.59 2.03 -28.11
N LYS A 48 12.07 0.88 -28.54
CA LYS A 48 12.71 -0.41 -28.33
C LYS A 48 13.80 -0.64 -29.37
N PHE A 49 14.90 -1.21 -28.92
CA PHE A 49 16.00 -1.64 -29.77
C PHE A 49 16.27 -3.13 -29.53
N ASP A 50 16.65 -3.83 -30.58
CA ASP A 50 17.10 -5.21 -30.50
C ASP A 50 18.54 -5.35 -29.94
N LYS A 51 19.07 -6.58 -29.91
CA LYS A 51 20.42 -6.85 -29.41
C LYS A 51 21.52 -6.22 -30.28
N ASP A 52 21.22 -5.96 -31.53
CA ASP A 52 22.13 -5.39 -32.53
C ASP A 52 21.93 -3.86 -32.64
N ASN A 53 21.17 -3.27 -31.71
CA ASN A 53 20.88 -1.84 -31.65
C ASN A 53 20.08 -1.31 -32.83
N ASN A 54 19.29 -2.17 -33.50
CA ASN A 54 18.33 -1.75 -34.51
C ASN A 54 16.97 -1.47 -33.86
N PRO A 55 16.22 -0.46 -34.34
CA PRO A 55 14.89 -0.19 -33.84
C PRO A 55 13.95 -1.37 -34.15
N VAL A 56 13.21 -1.80 -33.13
CA VAL A 56 12.19 -2.85 -33.29
C VAL A 56 10.96 -2.24 -33.94
N VAL A 57 10.44 -2.90 -34.96
CA VAL A 57 9.22 -2.54 -35.67
C VAL A 57 8.16 -3.63 -35.47
N ASN A 58 6.91 -3.20 -35.35
CA ASN A 58 5.76 -4.10 -35.26
C ASN A 58 5.38 -4.66 -36.64
N GLU A 59 4.39 -5.53 -36.68
CA GLU A 59 3.86 -6.14 -37.92
C GLU A 59 3.33 -5.12 -38.95
N PHE A 60 3.04 -3.91 -38.54
CA PHE A 60 2.54 -2.79 -39.35
C PHE A 60 3.66 -1.85 -39.82
N GLY A 61 4.93 -2.13 -39.48
CA GLY A 61 6.07 -1.28 -39.82
C GLY A 61 6.26 -0.06 -38.93
N GLU A 62 5.55 0.02 -37.81
CA GLU A 62 5.68 1.12 -36.86
C GLU A 62 6.76 0.79 -35.80
N PHE A 63 7.48 1.81 -35.36
CA PHE A 63 8.49 1.63 -34.33
C PHE A 63 7.84 1.29 -32.99
N GLU A 64 8.22 0.17 -32.40
CA GLU A 64 7.78 -0.21 -31.08
C GLU A 64 8.41 0.69 -30.01
N ARG A 65 7.60 1.03 -28.99
CA ARG A 65 8.02 1.78 -27.81
C ARG A 65 7.70 0.97 -26.55
N TRP A 66 8.47 1.23 -25.52
CA TRP A 66 8.11 0.79 -24.17
C TRP A 66 6.87 1.55 -23.70
N ASP A 67 6.11 0.94 -22.81
CA ASP A 67 4.98 1.61 -22.20
C ASP A 67 5.42 2.86 -21.44
N ASP A 68 4.52 3.83 -21.39
CA ASP A 68 4.71 5.01 -20.58
C ASP A 68 4.80 4.61 -19.09
N SER A 69 5.58 5.31 -18.34
CA SER A 69 5.69 5.12 -16.90
C SER A 69 5.32 6.39 -16.15
N TYR A 70 4.81 6.19 -14.94
CA TYR A 70 4.33 7.27 -14.11
C TYR A 70 5.08 7.27 -12.81
N VAL A 71 5.43 8.44 -12.31
CA VAL A 71 6.15 8.61 -11.05
C VAL A 71 5.51 9.69 -10.20
N VAL A 72 5.58 9.50 -8.90
CA VAL A 72 5.21 10.50 -7.91
C VAL A 72 6.43 10.88 -7.08
N THR A 73 6.64 12.16 -6.89
CA THR A 73 7.60 12.71 -5.93
C THR A 73 6.83 13.22 -4.72
N PHE A 74 7.20 12.80 -3.54
CA PHE A 74 6.49 13.08 -2.30
C PHE A 74 7.46 13.31 -1.14
N VAL A 75 6.97 13.97 -0.11
CA VAL A 75 7.63 14.09 1.20
C VAL A 75 6.88 13.24 2.20
N ALA A 76 7.60 12.38 2.92
CA ALA A 76 7.07 11.62 4.02
C ALA A 76 6.95 12.53 5.26
N LEU A 77 5.72 12.80 5.72
CA LEU A 77 5.48 13.79 6.78
C LEU A 77 6.02 13.37 8.15
N ASN A 78 6.10 12.06 8.41
CA ASN A 78 6.57 11.56 9.72
C ASN A 78 8.10 11.46 9.80
N SER A 79 8.77 11.11 8.71
CA SER A 79 10.22 10.87 8.68
C SER A 79 10.99 11.96 7.95
N GLY A 80 10.30 12.81 7.21
CA GLY A 80 10.92 13.79 6.32
C GLY A 80 11.56 13.14 5.09
N GLY A 81 12.20 13.95 4.29
CA GLY A 81 12.87 13.52 3.07
C GLY A 81 11.95 13.47 1.85
N GLU A 82 12.52 13.84 0.72
CA GLU A 82 11.85 13.77 -0.58
C GLU A 82 12.19 12.44 -1.24
N HIS A 83 11.16 11.75 -1.71
CA HIS A 83 11.26 10.44 -2.34
C HIS A 83 10.52 10.44 -3.67
N THR A 84 11.01 9.65 -4.62
CA THR A 84 10.34 9.43 -5.90
C THR A 84 10.14 7.94 -6.10
N THR A 85 8.93 7.54 -6.45
CA THR A 85 8.60 6.13 -6.77
C THR A 85 7.67 6.02 -7.97
N ARG A 86 7.63 4.82 -8.55
CA ARG A 86 6.70 4.52 -9.64
C ARG A 86 5.30 4.29 -9.09
N ILE A 87 4.32 4.73 -9.87
CA ILE A 87 2.89 4.57 -9.61
C ILE A 87 2.20 4.04 -10.86
N THR A 88 0.96 3.62 -10.73
CA THR A 88 0.12 3.23 -11.85
C THR A 88 -0.43 4.45 -12.58
N GLN A 89 -0.93 4.26 -13.79
CA GLN A 89 -1.61 5.32 -14.53
C GLN A 89 -2.85 5.83 -13.79
N GLU A 90 -3.62 4.94 -13.18
CA GLU A 90 -4.79 5.30 -12.38
C GLU A 90 -4.41 6.19 -11.21
N GLN A 91 -3.39 5.78 -10.45
CA GLN A 91 -2.87 6.60 -9.35
C GLN A 91 -2.35 7.96 -9.81
N TYR A 92 -1.72 8.02 -10.99
CA TYR A 92 -1.26 9.28 -11.58
C TYR A 92 -2.42 10.24 -11.88
N LEU A 93 -3.56 9.73 -12.34
CA LEU A 93 -4.74 10.53 -12.66
C LEU A 93 -5.47 11.01 -11.41
N ASP A 94 -5.43 10.23 -10.32
CA ASP A 94 -6.14 10.52 -9.07
C ASP A 94 -5.35 11.43 -8.13
N LEU A 95 -4.02 11.41 -8.20
CA LEU A 95 -3.16 12.19 -7.31
C LEU A 95 -3.11 13.66 -7.74
N LYS A 96 -3.27 14.52 -6.75
CA LYS A 96 -3.12 15.98 -6.93
C LYS A 96 -1.87 16.47 -6.25
N GLU A 97 -1.18 17.38 -6.92
CA GLU A 97 0.00 18.06 -6.38
C GLU A 97 -0.38 18.94 -5.18
N ASP A 98 0.54 19.07 -4.24
CA ASP A 98 0.40 19.80 -2.99
C ASP A 98 -0.64 19.26 -1.99
N GLU A 99 -1.32 18.16 -2.30
CA GLU A 99 -2.24 17.51 -1.38
C GLU A 99 -1.57 16.47 -0.48
N VAL A 100 -2.19 16.23 0.67
CA VAL A 100 -1.74 15.24 1.66
C VAL A 100 -2.59 13.98 1.55
N TYR A 101 -1.91 12.84 1.49
CA TYR A 101 -2.53 11.52 1.41
C TYR A 101 -2.03 10.61 2.53
N VAL A 102 -2.88 9.69 2.92
CA VAL A 102 -2.47 8.46 3.62
C VAL A 102 -2.19 7.43 2.54
N ALA A 103 -0.93 7.14 2.33
CA ALA A 103 -0.47 6.18 1.36
C ALA A 103 -0.21 4.85 2.04
N SER A 104 -0.76 3.79 1.49
CA SER A 104 -0.53 2.42 1.95
C SER A 104 0.08 1.58 0.85
N GLY A 105 0.92 0.64 1.24
CA GLY A 105 1.63 -0.19 0.30
C GLY A 105 2.45 -1.27 0.96
N LYS A 106 3.37 -1.83 0.21
CA LYS A 106 4.29 -2.86 0.67
C LYS A 106 5.73 -2.54 0.26
N ILE A 107 6.66 -3.12 0.99
CA ILE A 107 8.08 -3.08 0.68
C ILE A 107 8.43 -4.39 -0.03
N GLU A 108 9.00 -4.29 -1.22
CA GLU A 108 9.42 -5.45 -2.02
C GLU A 108 10.93 -5.45 -2.21
N TYR A 109 11.52 -6.64 -2.12
CA TYR A 109 12.89 -6.89 -2.54
C TYR A 109 12.85 -7.61 -3.89
N ARG A 110 13.33 -6.95 -4.93
CA ARG A 110 13.28 -7.51 -6.29
C ARG A 110 14.50 -8.36 -6.58
N LEU A 111 14.26 -9.51 -7.21
CA LEU A 111 15.32 -10.36 -7.71
C LEU A 111 15.98 -9.70 -8.92
N TYR A 112 17.31 -9.63 -8.92
CA TYR A 112 18.11 -9.18 -10.04
C TYR A 112 19.28 -10.14 -10.25
N LYS A 113 19.37 -10.76 -11.44
CA LYS A 113 20.41 -11.75 -11.79
C LYS A 113 20.58 -12.85 -10.71
N ASP A 114 19.47 -13.51 -10.36
CA ASP A 114 19.41 -14.59 -9.37
C ASP A 114 19.82 -14.21 -7.94
N ALA A 115 19.94 -12.92 -7.65
CA ALA A 115 20.15 -12.40 -6.30
C ALA A 115 19.11 -11.34 -5.96
N TYR A 116 18.66 -11.32 -4.70
CA TYR A 116 17.80 -10.25 -4.23
C TYR A 116 18.59 -8.95 -4.14
N ASN A 117 18.02 -7.90 -4.69
CA ASN A 117 18.58 -6.57 -4.51
C ASN A 117 18.44 -6.19 -3.02
N SER A 118 19.51 -5.73 -2.41
CA SER A 118 19.51 -5.25 -1.03
C SER A 118 18.72 -3.96 -0.83
N THR A 119 18.43 -3.25 -1.92
CA THR A 119 17.64 -2.02 -1.86
C THR A 119 16.15 -2.34 -1.98
N PRO A 120 15.35 -2.10 -0.94
CA PRO A 120 13.91 -2.30 -0.99
C PRO A 120 13.26 -1.31 -1.96
N VAL A 121 12.19 -1.76 -2.59
CA VAL A 121 11.33 -0.93 -3.45
C VAL A 121 9.99 -0.76 -2.75
N VAL A 122 9.60 0.49 -2.59
CA VAL A 122 8.28 0.85 -2.06
C VAL A 122 7.26 0.76 -3.19
N VAL A 123 6.23 -0.04 -3.00
CA VAL A 123 5.12 -0.19 -3.94
C VAL A 123 3.86 0.30 -3.25
N PHE A 124 3.34 1.43 -3.70
CA PHE A 124 2.07 1.95 -3.21
C PHE A 124 0.90 1.22 -3.84
N ASN A 125 -0.01 0.75 -2.98
CA ASN A 125 -1.24 0.09 -3.40
C ASN A 125 -2.42 1.07 -3.43
N LYS A 126 -2.45 2.03 -2.49
CA LYS A 126 -3.58 2.93 -2.32
C LYS A 126 -3.14 4.29 -1.78
N PHE A 127 -3.80 5.34 -2.26
CA PHE A 127 -3.72 6.68 -1.73
C PHE A 127 -5.13 7.13 -1.30
N VAL A 128 -5.26 7.57 -0.06
CA VAL A 128 -6.50 8.12 0.47
C VAL A 128 -6.23 9.56 0.89
N PRO A 129 -6.99 10.55 0.40
CA PRO A 129 -6.86 11.92 0.88
C PRO A 129 -6.89 11.97 2.40
N ALA A 130 -5.99 12.71 3.01
CA ALA A 130 -5.88 12.72 4.48
C ALA A 130 -7.15 13.22 5.15
N ILE A 131 -7.88 14.12 4.51
CA ILE A 131 -9.17 14.61 4.99
C ILE A 131 -10.21 13.48 5.04
N ASP A 132 -10.29 12.63 4.04
CA ASP A 132 -11.24 11.52 3.98
C ASP A 132 -10.90 10.44 5.02
N SER A 133 -9.62 10.17 5.22
CA SER A 133 -9.14 9.27 6.27
C SER A 133 -9.54 9.79 7.66
N PHE A 134 -9.41 11.10 7.91
CA PHE A 134 -9.80 11.73 9.16
C PHE A 134 -11.32 11.65 9.38
N VAL A 135 -12.13 12.00 8.39
CA VAL A 135 -13.60 11.92 8.46
C VAL A 135 -14.04 10.48 8.75
N THR A 136 -13.46 9.49 8.08
CA THR A 136 -13.78 8.08 8.33
C THR A 136 -13.45 7.66 9.77
N ALA A 137 -12.33 8.10 10.31
CA ALA A 137 -11.96 7.84 11.71
C ALA A 137 -12.93 8.49 12.70
N MET A 138 -13.35 9.71 12.45
CA MET A 138 -14.35 10.42 13.27
C MET A 138 -15.70 9.71 13.30
N LEU A 139 -16.21 9.28 12.13
CA LEU A 139 -17.46 8.54 12.03
C LEU A 139 -17.40 7.19 12.77
N LYS A 140 -16.29 6.49 12.71
CA LYS A 140 -16.07 5.26 13.48
C LYS A 140 -16.12 5.53 15.01
N MET A 141 -15.49 6.60 15.47
CA MET A 141 -15.52 6.98 16.87
C MET A 141 -16.93 7.32 17.36
N GLU A 142 -17.71 8.02 16.56
CA GLU A 142 -19.12 8.33 16.88
C GLU A 142 -19.97 7.06 16.96
N SER A 143 -19.79 6.12 16.03
CA SER A 143 -20.53 4.86 16.05
C SER A 143 -20.22 4.02 17.31
N ILE A 144 -18.96 4.01 17.77
CA ILE A 144 -18.56 3.34 19.00
C ILE A 144 -19.21 4.02 20.22
N LYS A 145 -19.22 5.35 20.29
CA LYS A 145 -19.87 6.09 21.37
C LYS A 145 -21.37 5.81 21.43
N ASN A 146 -22.04 5.81 20.28
CA ASN A 146 -23.48 5.52 20.20
C ASN A 146 -23.79 4.07 20.56
N GLY A 147 -22.97 3.10 20.15
CA GLY A 147 -23.09 1.70 20.53
C GLY A 147 -22.92 1.48 22.05
N SER A 148 -21.95 2.17 22.67
CA SER A 148 -21.76 2.09 24.14
C SER A 148 -22.87 2.77 24.94
N ASN A 149 -23.56 3.77 24.38
CA ASN A 149 -24.72 4.40 25.01
C ASN A 149 -25.97 3.54 24.90
N ALA A 150 -26.15 2.76 23.84
CA ALA A 150 -27.27 1.80 23.72
C ALA A 150 -27.22 0.72 24.83
N TRP A 151 -26.03 0.34 25.29
CA TRP A 151 -25.85 -0.58 26.43
C TRP A 151 -26.30 -0.03 27.75
N LYS A 152 -26.21 1.29 27.97
CA LYS A 152 -26.59 1.96 29.22
C LYS A 152 -28.08 2.18 29.35
N ILE A 153 -28.83 2.15 28.25
CA ILE A 153 -30.28 2.34 28.25
C ILE A 153 -31.03 1.04 28.58
N GLY A 154 -30.43 -0.12 28.32
CA GLY A 154 -31.03 -1.43 28.62
C GLY A 154 -30.84 -1.94 30.06
N ALA A 155 -30.13 -1.20 30.93
CA ALA A 155 -29.83 -1.64 32.29
C ALA A 155 -30.68 -0.94 33.36
N LYS A 156 -31.79 -0.34 32.99
CA LYS A 156 -32.78 0.23 33.91
C LYS A 156 -34.17 -0.35 33.65
N THR A 157 -34.35 -1.57 34.10
CA THR A 157 -35.67 -2.13 34.51
C THR A 157 -35.46 -3.14 35.60
#